data_60e20b4793d317d89392aabd4b518f4a
#
_entry.id   60e20b4793d317d89392aabd4b518f4a
#
_cell.length_a   1.000
_cell.length_b   1.000
_cell.length_c   1.000
_cell.angle_alpha   90.00
_cell.angle_beta   90.00
_cell.angle_gamma   90.00
#
_symmetry.space_group_name_H-M   'P 1'
#
loop_
_entity.id
_entity.type
_entity.pdbx_description
1 polymer ?
#
loop_
_entity_poly.entity_id
_entity_poly.type
_entity_poly.pdbx_seq_one_letter_code
_entity_poly.pdbx_strand_id
1 'polypeptide(L)'
;MPKSEQNLIPSGTADRLIAAHDGDVALLYIWLSRTERFDADRAARELCRTAAEINSAYEKLCRMELFEAKPAEAPQRKLPPAEELPEYTAEDIVKRSDTDGGFKAVVSQAQRKLGRALSTADLKILFGIYDYLALPPDVIFMLLTYCVDLFAEKYGPGRLPSMRNIEKEAYSWVNKEILTLEQADEYIKSAAERRGRVNELRCAMGIRGRALTPTESKYIVSWFDMGFDNEAILIAYDRTVTNTGSLKWSYMNKILLSWHEKGIHTEAEILEKDSRPAPAKAANDHRGAVTDDELRRLRSIYEKVKNG
;
A
#
# COMPACT_ATOMS: atom_id res chain seq x y z
N MET A 1 -42.31 5.22 -24.71
CA MET A 1 -42.13 6.66 -24.61
C MET A 1 -40.85 6.89 -23.83
N PRO A 2 -39.78 7.46 -24.40
CA PRO A 2 -38.55 7.73 -23.65
C PRO A 2 -38.83 8.87 -22.68
N LYS A 3 -38.49 8.66 -21.40
CA LYS A 3 -38.47 9.71 -20.38
C LYS A 3 -37.41 10.72 -20.78
N SER A 4 -37.83 11.94 -21.13
CA SER A 4 -36.93 13.07 -21.29
C SER A 4 -36.40 13.48 -19.90
N GLU A 5 -35.20 13.07 -19.56
CA GLU A 5 -34.45 13.61 -18.43
C GLU A 5 -34.10 15.06 -18.78
N GLN A 6 -34.82 16.00 -18.18
CA GLN A 6 -34.48 17.41 -18.26
C GLN A 6 -33.29 17.64 -17.32
N ASN A 7 -32.07 17.62 -17.88
CA ASN A 7 -30.87 18.13 -17.20
C ASN A 7 -30.98 19.67 -17.14
N LEU A 8 -31.67 20.19 -16.14
CA LEU A 8 -31.80 21.62 -15.87
C LEU A 8 -30.52 22.10 -15.16
N ILE A 9 -29.79 23.01 -15.81
CA ILE A 9 -28.66 23.69 -15.17
C ILE A 9 -29.22 24.66 -14.13
N PRO A 10 -28.82 24.59 -12.84
CA PRO A 10 -29.27 25.51 -11.83
C PRO A 10 -28.93 26.96 -12.24
N SER A 11 -29.84 27.91 -12.00
CA SER A 11 -29.68 29.32 -12.41
C SER A 11 -28.36 29.92 -11.87
N GLY A 12 -28.04 29.69 -10.61
CA GLY A 12 -26.79 30.16 -10.01
C GLY A 12 -25.52 29.59 -10.66
N THR A 13 -25.58 28.37 -11.20
CA THR A 13 -24.48 27.78 -11.98
C THR A 13 -24.38 28.43 -13.35
N ALA A 14 -25.51 28.67 -14.01
CA ALA A 14 -25.54 29.32 -15.30
C ALA A 14 -24.96 30.74 -15.20
N ASP A 15 -25.34 31.52 -14.16
CA ASP A 15 -24.81 32.86 -13.93
C ASP A 15 -23.29 32.87 -13.71
N ARG A 16 -22.74 31.90 -12.98
CA ARG A 16 -21.30 31.76 -12.76
C ARG A 16 -20.55 31.37 -14.04
N LEU A 17 -21.12 30.48 -14.86
CA LEU A 17 -20.54 30.12 -16.17
C LEU A 17 -20.53 31.29 -17.14
N ILE A 18 -21.61 32.11 -17.16
CA ILE A 18 -21.71 33.33 -17.99
C ILE A 18 -20.68 34.34 -17.50
N ALA A 19 -20.57 34.58 -16.18
CA ALA A 19 -19.61 35.50 -15.59
C ALA A 19 -18.13 35.11 -15.84
N ALA A 20 -17.85 33.83 -16.07
CA ALA A 20 -16.52 33.38 -16.41
C ALA A 20 -16.05 33.81 -17.81
N HIS A 21 -16.97 34.21 -18.69
CA HIS A 21 -16.71 34.58 -20.09
C HIS A 21 -15.81 33.57 -20.88
N ASP A 22 -15.91 32.28 -20.52
CA ASP A 22 -15.09 31.20 -21.11
C ASP A 22 -16.00 30.12 -21.71
N GLY A 23 -16.07 30.11 -23.03
CA GLY A 23 -16.93 29.17 -23.76
C GLY A 23 -16.53 27.72 -23.60
N ASP A 24 -15.24 27.42 -23.43
CA ASP A 24 -14.75 26.04 -23.28
C ASP A 24 -15.10 25.50 -21.89
N VAL A 25 -15.08 26.34 -20.87
CA VAL A 25 -15.55 26.00 -19.51
C VAL A 25 -17.04 25.68 -19.52
N ALA A 26 -17.86 26.50 -20.20
CA ALA A 26 -19.30 26.28 -20.29
C ALA A 26 -19.66 25.01 -21.07
N LEU A 27 -18.97 24.77 -22.22
CA LEU A 27 -19.16 23.57 -23.02
C LEU A 27 -18.75 22.30 -22.27
N LEU A 28 -17.63 22.35 -21.55
CA LEU A 28 -17.16 21.23 -20.75
C LEU A 28 -18.12 20.92 -19.59
N TYR A 29 -18.67 21.96 -18.94
CA TYR A 29 -19.68 21.77 -17.88
C TYR A 29 -20.94 21.06 -18.41
N ILE A 30 -21.45 21.49 -19.57
CA ILE A 30 -22.62 20.85 -20.23
C ILE A 30 -22.30 19.39 -20.60
N TRP A 31 -21.12 19.13 -21.10
CA TRP A 31 -20.67 17.80 -21.45
C TRP A 31 -20.57 16.90 -20.19
N LEU A 32 -19.99 17.39 -19.09
CA LEU A 32 -19.87 16.69 -17.82
C LEU A 32 -21.23 16.40 -17.18
N SER A 33 -22.21 17.31 -17.28
CA SER A 33 -23.56 17.07 -16.76
C SER A 33 -24.30 15.91 -17.47
N ARG A 34 -23.83 15.49 -18.66
CA ARG A 34 -24.38 14.36 -19.42
C ARG A 34 -23.61 13.05 -19.22
N THR A 35 -22.31 13.15 -18.92
CA THR A 35 -21.41 11.97 -18.94
C THR A 35 -21.03 11.48 -17.55
N GLU A 36 -21.31 12.24 -16.49
CA GLU A 36 -21.02 11.94 -15.09
C GLU A 36 -19.53 11.67 -14.76
N ARG A 37 -18.67 11.55 -15.79
CA ARG A 37 -17.22 11.25 -15.64
C ARG A 37 -16.40 12.12 -16.56
N PHE A 38 -15.29 12.64 -16.03
CA PHE A 38 -14.31 13.36 -16.82
C PHE A 38 -13.35 12.40 -17.52
N ASP A 39 -13.25 12.53 -18.82
CA ASP A 39 -12.27 11.87 -19.69
C ASP A 39 -11.79 12.91 -20.71
N ALA A 40 -10.52 13.36 -20.54
CA ALA A 40 -9.98 14.45 -21.33
C ALA A 40 -9.91 14.14 -22.84
N ASP A 41 -9.54 12.89 -23.20
CA ASP A 41 -9.40 12.48 -24.60
C ASP A 41 -10.76 12.33 -25.29
N ARG A 42 -11.75 11.85 -24.56
CA ARG A 42 -13.12 11.74 -25.04
C ARG A 42 -13.76 13.10 -25.19
N ALA A 43 -13.62 13.97 -24.17
CA ALA A 43 -14.12 15.34 -24.21
C ALA A 43 -13.48 16.14 -25.35
N ALA A 44 -12.19 16.01 -25.56
CA ALA A 44 -11.45 16.67 -26.65
C ALA A 44 -12.01 16.28 -28.03
N ARG A 45 -12.30 15.01 -28.25
CA ARG A 45 -12.89 14.51 -29.50
C ARG A 45 -14.33 14.97 -29.69
N GLU A 46 -15.17 14.84 -28.65
CA GLU A 46 -16.61 15.17 -28.75
C GLU A 46 -16.86 16.68 -28.84
N LEU A 47 -16.03 17.50 -28.17
CA LEU A 47 -16.13 18.95 -28.18
C LEU A 47 -15.28 19.64 -29.27
N CYS A 48 -14.55 18.86 -30.08
CA CYS A 48 -13.65 19.37 -31.13
C CYS A 48 -12.62 20.37 -30.56
N ARG A 49 -11.96 20.02 -29.45
CA ARG A 49 -10.93 20.79 -28.77
C ARG A 49 -9.66 19.96 -28.56
N THR A 50 -8.56 20.61 -28.23
CA THR A 50 -7.33 19.93 -27.83
C THR A 50 -7.44 19.45 -26.39
N ALA A 51 -6.71 18.38 -26.06
CA ALA A 51 -6.66 17.88 -24.67
C ALA A 51 -6.12 18.93 -23.70
N ALA A 52 -5.22 19.83 -24.13
CA ALA A 52 -4.71 20.92 -23.31
C ALA A 52 -5.78 21.97 -22.97
N GLU A 53 -6.61 22.34 -23.95
CA GLU A 53 -7.74 23.28 -23.74
C GLU A 53 -8.78 22.66 -22.79
N ILE A 54 -9.09 21.37 -22.97
CA ILE A 54 -10.03 20.64 -22.09
C ILE A 54 -9.50 20.56 -20.65
N ASN A 55 -8.22 20.24 -20.44
CA ASN A 55 -7.63 20.20 -19.12
C ASN A 55 -7.61 21.59 -18.46
N SER A 56 -7.29 22.65 -19.20
CA SER A 56 -7.35 24.03 -18.69
C SER A 56 -8.77 24.44 -18.30
N ALA A 57 -9.78 24.09 -19.11
CA ALA A 57 -11.18 24.33 -18.80
C ALA A 57 -11.64 23.54 -17.57
N TYR A 58 -11.17 22.30 -17.40
CA TYR A 58 -11.47 21.47 -16.24
C TYR A 58 -10.88 22.03 -14.94
N GLU A 59 -9.63 22.50 -14.95
CA GLU A 59 -9.02 23.16 -13.81
C GLU A 59 -9.81 24.42 -13.38
N LYS A 60 -10.31 25.20 -14.37
CA LYS A 60 -11.13 26.36 -14.10
C LYS A 60 -12.47 25.98 -13.46
N LEU A 61 -13.13 24.91 -13.93
CA LEU A 61 -14.37 24.40 -13.34
C LEU A 61 -14.17 23.96 -11.88
N CYS A 62 -13.06 23.29 -11.59
CA CYS A 62 -12.71 22.89 -10.24
C CYS A 62 -12.47 24.10 -9.33
N ARG A 63 -11.75 25.13 -9.80
CA ARG A 63 -11.55 26.40 -9.04
C ARG A 63 -12.85 27.16 -8.77
N MET A 64 -13.82 27.02 -9.66
CA MET A 64 -15.14 27.65 -9.51
C MET A 64 -16.06 26.84 -8.60
N GLU A 65 -15.64 25.71 -8.05
CA GLU A 65 -16.45 24.79 -7.24
C GLU A 65 -17.78 24.39 -7.93
N LEU A 66 -17.80 24.40 -9.25
CA LEU A 66 -18.97 24.01 -10.05
C LEU A 66 -18.97 22.52 -10.38
N PHE A 67 -17.84 21.85 -10.17
CA PHE A 67 -17.67 20.43 -10.32
C PHE A 67 -16.78 19.94 -9.18
N GLU A 68 -17.34 19.15 -8.27
CA GLU A 68 -16.53 18.41 -7.32
C GLU A 68 -15.82 17.30 -8.11
N ALA A 69 -14.50 17.41 -8.20
CA ALA A 69 -13.69 16.30 -8.66
C ALA A 69 -13.93 15.13 -7.70
N LYS A 70 -14.92 14.27 -7.99
CA LYS A 70 -14.81 12.90 -7.47
C LYS A 70 -13.45 12.42 -7.96
N PRO A 71 -12.53 12.04 -7.05
CA PRO A 71 -11.30 11.41 -7.49
C PRO A 71 -11.74 10.34 -8.50
N ALA A 72 -11.12 10.34 -9.67
CA ALA A 72 -11.41 9.34 -10.67
C ALA A 72 -11.23 8.01 -9.94
N GLU A 73 -12.32 7.37 -9.58
CA GLU A 73 -12.29 5.95 -9.24
C GLU A 73 -11.67 5.31 -10.48
N ALA A 74 -10.41 4.98 -10.37
CA ALA A 74 -9.76 4.14 -11.36
C ALA A 74 -10.76 3.02 -11.66
N PRO A 75 -11.05 2.71 -12.93
CA PRO A 75 -12.07 1.75 -13.26
C PRO A 75 -11.81 0.51 -12.40
N GLN A 76 -12.72 0.19 -11.49
CA GLN A 76 -12.65 -1.03 -10.69
C GLN A 76 -12.66 -2.19 -11.70
N ARG A 77 -11.47 -2.54 -12.17
CA ARG A 77 -11.29 -3.73 -12.98
C ARG A 77 -11.46 -4.91 -12.03
N LYS A 78 -12.69 -5.43 -11.99
CA LYS A 78 -12.88 -6.79 -11.51
C LYS A 78 -12.00 -7.66 -12.39
N LEU A 79 -10.87 -8.12 -11.85
CA LEU A 79 -10.08 -9.15 -12.51
C LEU A 79 -11.02 -10.30 -12.85
N PRO A 80 -11.09 -10.74 -14.10
CA PRO A 80 -11.85 -11.93 -14.43
C PRO A 80 -11.36 -13.11 -13.57
N PRO A 81 -12.22 -14.11 -13.33
CA PRO A 81 -11.80 -15.30 -12.61
C PRO A 81 -10.57 -15.91 -13.26
N ALA A 82 -9.69 -16.51 -12.45
CA ALA A 82 -8.41 -17.07 -12.89
C ALA A 82 -8.52 -18.10 -14.05
N GLU A 83 -9.72 -18.58 -14.34
CA GLU A 83 -10.04 -19.51 -15.42
C GLU A 83 -10.10 -18.83 -16.80
N GLU A 84 -10.13 -17.49 -16.86
CA GLU A 84 -10.25 -16.70 -18.11
C GLU A 84 -8.98 -15.88 -18.43
N LEU A 85 -7.81 -16.30 -17.93
CA LEU A 85 -6.56 -15.63 -18.26
C LEU A 85 -6.24 -15.80 -19.75
N PRO A 86 -5.95 -14.70 -20.49
CA PRO A 86 -5.63 -14.81 -21.90
C PRO A 86 -4.35 -15.61 -22.10
N GLU A 87 -4.39 -16.61 -22.98
CA GLU A 87 -3.20 -17.34 -23.43
C GLU A 87 -2.51 -16.53 -24.54
N TYR A 88 -1.39 -15.90 -24.19
CA TYR A 88 -0.57 -15.16 -25.16
C TYR A 88 0.35 -16.11 -25.94
N THR A 89 0.37 -15.96 -27.27
CA THR A 89 1.33 -16.65 -28.13
C THR A 89 2.67 -15.92 -28.18
N ALA A 90 3.71 -16.60 -28.63
CA ALA A 90 5.01 -15.93 -28.86
C ALA A 90 4.93 -14.87 -29.95
N GLU A 91 4.05 -15.06 -30.93
CA GLU A 91 3.82 -14.14 -32.06
C GLU A 91 3.18 -12.82 -31.57
N ASP A 92 2.22 -12.88 -30.64
CA ASP A 92 1.59 -11.71 -30.04
C ASP A 92 2.62 -10.82 -29.32
N ILE A 93 3.54 -11.46 -28.59
CA ILE A 93 4.59 -10.77 -27.83
C ILE A 93 5.59 -10.09 -28.78
N VAL A 94 6.03 -10.78 -29.84
CA VAL A 94 6.95 -10.22 -30.84
C VAL A 94 6.29 -9.02 -31.53
N LYS A 95 5.07 -9.20 -32.04
CA LYS A 95 4.31 -8.14 -32.69
C LYS A 95 4.14 -6.91 -31.78
N ARG A 96 3.84 -7.13 -30.50
CA ARG A 96 3.71 -6.04 -29.53
C ARG A 96 5.04 -5.36 -29.25
N SER A 97 6.12 -6.13 -29.09
CA SER A 97 7.47 -5.57 -28.90
C SER A 97 7.94 -4.68 -30.06
N ASP A 98 7.49 -4.98 -31.28
CA ASP A 98 7.86 -4.20 -32.47
C ASP A 98 7.00 -2.92 -32.61
N THR A 99 5.75 -2.96 -32.16
CA THR A 99 4.79 -1.86 -32.34
C THR A 99 4.65 -0.95 -31.13
N ASP A 100 4.98 -1.44 -29.92
CA ASP A 100 4.77 -0.73 -28.66
C ASP A 100 6.10 -0.42 -27.96
N GLY A 101 6.53 0.83 -28.05
CA GLY A 101 7.74 1.32 -27.36
C GLY A 101 7.69 1.21 -25.86
N GLY A 102 6.50 1.31 -25.25
CA GLY A 102 6.29 1.16 -23.82
C GLY A 102 6.61 -0.27 -23.34
N PHE A 103 6.06 -1.27 -24.02
CA PHE A 103 6.37 -2.68 -23.71
C PHE A 103 7.84 -3.01 -23.93
N LYS A 104 8.45 -2.52 -25.00
CA LYS A 104 9.88 -2.70 -25.27
C LYS A 104 10.75 -2.11 -24.16
N ALA A 105 10.39 -0.94 -23.62
CA ALA A 105 11.07 -0.33 -22.48
C ALA A 105 10.94 -1.19 -21.21
N VAL A 106 9.75 -1.75 -20.95
CA VAL A 106 9.49 -2.66 -19.82
C VAL A 106 10.35 -3.91 -19.91
N VAL A 107 10.44 -4.56 -21.08
CA VAL A 107 11.29 -5.73 -21.31
C VAL A 107 12.76 -5.40 -21.06
N SER A 108 13.25 -4.29 -21.62
CA SER A 108 14.65 -3.85 -21.43
C SER A 108 14.98 -3.59 -19.97
N GLN A 109 14.08 -2.94 -19.25
CA GLN A 109 14.24 -2.66 -17.83
C GLN A 109 14.21 -3.93 -16.97
N ALA A 110 13.30 -4.86 -17.27
CA ALA A 110 13.22 -6.14 -16.57
C ALA A 110 14.52 -6.95 -16.75
N GLN A 111 15.06 -7.04 -17.97
CA GLN A 111 16.32 -7.71 -18.24
C GLN A 111 17.49 -7.07 -17.49
N ARG A 112 17.55 -5.73 -17.46
CA ARG A 112 18.57 -5.00 -16.72
C ARG A 112 18.50 -5.24 -15.21
N LYS A 113 17.29 -5.19 -14.64
CA LYS A 113 17.08 -5.40 -13.19
C LYS A 113 17.32 -6.85 -12.77
N LEU A 114 16.94 -7.81 -13.59
CA LEU A 114 17.13 -9.24 -13.34
C LEU A 114 18.50 -9.76 -13.80
N GLY A 115 19.33 -8.92 -14.45
CA GLY A 115 20.68 -9.27 -14.87
C GLY A 115 20.74 -10.43 -15.87
N ARG A 116 19.64 -10.75 -16.57
CA ARG A 116 19.57 -11.88 -17.52
C ARG A 116 18.57 -11.60 -18.64
N ALA A 117 18.76 -12.27 -19.77
CA ALA A 117 17.76 -12.31 -20.80
C ALA A 117 16.48 -13.01 -20.30
N LEU A 118 15.32 -12.52 -20.72
CA LEU A 118 14.05 -13.14 -20.38
C LEU A 118 13.75 -14.29 -21.33
N SER A 119 13.32 -15.42 -20.76
CA SER A 119 12.80 -16.55 -21.52
C SER A 119 11.43 -16.22 -22.13
N THR A 120 10.98 -17.02 -23.11
CA THR A 120 9.62 -16.88 -23.67
C THR A 120 8.53 -16.97 -22.58
N ALA A 121 8.72 -17.83 -21.58
CA ALA A 121 7.79 -17.93 -20.44
C ALA A 121 7.82 -16.66 -19.57
N ASP A 122 9.00 -16.07 -19.32
CA ASP A 122 9.13 -14.81 -18.61
C ASP A 122 8.46 -13.64 -19.37
N LEU A 123 8.64 -13.63 -20.69
CA LEU A 123 8.02 -12.60 -21.57
C LEU A 123 6.49 -12.71 -21.56
N LYS A 124 5.93 -13.93 -21.56
CA LYS A 124 4.48 -14.13 -21.43
C LYS A 124 3.93 -13.56 -20.12
N ILE A 125 4.61 -13.82 -19.01
CA ILE A 125 4.25 -13.28 -17.71
C ILE A 125 4.32 -11.74 -17.73
N LEU A 126 5.42 -11.18 -18.23
CA LEU A 126 5.60 -9.74 -18.28
C LEU A 126 4.56 -9.06 -19.18
N PHE A 127 4.21 -9.71 -20.29
CA PHE A 127 3.16 -9.24 -21.19
C PHE A 127 1.78 -9.28 -20.50
N GLY A 128 1.48 -10.32 -19.75
CA GLY A 128 0.26 -10.39 -18.93
C GLY A 128 0.17 -9.27 -17.88
N ILE A 129 1.29 -8.92 -17.24
CA ILE A 129 1.34 -7.78 -16.31
C ILE A 129 1.06 -6.45 -17.04
N TYR A 130 1.64 -6.29 -18.22
CA TYR A 130 1.51 -5.06 -19.02
C TYR A 130 0.13 -4.92 -19.68
N ASP A 131 -0.33 -5.95 -20.37
CA ASP A 131 -1.54 -5.92 -21.19
C ASP A 131 -2.80 -6.30 -20.42
N TYR A 132 -2.78 -7.44 -19.70
CA TYR A 132 -3.95 -7.95 -18.98
C TYR A 132 -4.20 -7.20 -17.67
N LEU A 133 -3.17 -7.09 -16.80
CA LEU A 133 -3.28 -6.30 -15.57
C LEU A 133 -3.27 -4.79 -15.89
N ALA A 134 -2.84 -4.42 -17.09
CA ALA A 134 -2.75 -3.07 -17.63
C ALA A 134 -2.07 -2.09 -16.66
N LEU A 135 -1.01 -2.54 -16.04
CA LEU A 135 -0.18 -1.69 -15.20
C LEU A 135 0.64 -0.75 -16.09
N PRO A 136 0.72 0.55 -15.78
CA PRO A 136 1.57 1.49 -16.49
C PRO A 136 3.04 1.08 -16.44
N PRO A 137 3.84 1.37 -17.49
CA PRO A 137 5.27 1.06 -17.52
C PRO A 137 6.03 1.53 -16.28
N ASP A 138 5.76 2.73 -15.79
CA ASP A 138 6.42 3.32 -14.63
C ASP A 138 6.11 2.55 -13.34
N VAL A 139 4.86 2.10 -13.18
CA VAL A 139 4.44 1.25 -12.05
C VAL A 139 5.12 -0.12 -12.14
N ILE A 140 5.24 -0.70 -13.36
CA ILE A 140 5.97 -1.96 -13.56
C ILE A 140 7.45 -1.79 -13.20
N PHE A 141 8.07 -0.65 -13.54
CA PHE A 141 9.47 -0.37 -13.16
C PHE A 141 9.66 -0.32 -11.65
N MET A 142 8.72 0.30 -10.92
CA MET A 142 8.74 0.31 -9.46
C MET A 142 8.50 -1.09 -8.88
N LEU A 143 7.55 -1.84 -9.42
CA LEU A 143 7.28 -3.21 -9.02
C LEU A 143 8.51 -4.11 -9.17
N LEU A 144 9.21 -4.04 -10.32
CA LEU A 144 10.44 -4.79 -10.57
C LEU A 144 11.52 -4.44 -9.54
N THR A 145 11.72 -3.16 -9.28
CA THR A 145 12.71 -2.69 -8.30
C THR A 145 12.35 -3.17 -6.90
N TYR A 146 11.10 -2.97 -6.48
CA TYR A 146 10.59 -3.42 -5.20
C TYR A 146 10.76 -4.93 -4.97
N CYS A 147 10.43 -5.74 -5.97
CA CYS A 147 10.60 -7.19 -5.89
C CYS A 147 12.08 -7.61 -5.76
N VAL A 148 12.99 -6.95 -6.48
CA VAL A 148 14.44 -7.21 -6.38
C VAL A 148 14.96 -6.87 -4.99
N ASP A 149 14.61 -5.69 -4.48
CA ASP A 149 15.04 -5.22 -3.15
C ASP A 149 14.49 -6.11 -2.04
N LEU A 150 13.20 -6.46 -2.10
CA LEU A 150 12.55 -7.36 -1.14
C LEU A 150 13.21 -8.75 -1.14
N PHE A 151 13.59 -9.25 -2.32
CA PHE A 151 14.22 -10.56 -2.46
C PHE A 151 15.66 -10.55 -1.93
N ALA A 152 16.41 -9.48 -2.19
CA ALA A 152 17.74 -9.26 -1.65
C ALA A 152 17.75 -9.14 -0.13
N GLU A 153 16.77 -8.42 0.44
CA GLU A 153 16.59 -8.31 1.89
C GLU A 153 16.29 -9.67 2.54
N LYS A 154 15.42 -10.47 1.93
CA LYS A 154 14.96 -11.73 2.48
C LYS A 154 15.96 -12.89 2.34
N TYR A 155 16.66 -12.97 1.21
CA TYR A 155 17.50 -14.11 0.84
C TYR A 155 18.99 -13.78 0.71
N GLY A 156 19.35 -12.52 0.94
CA GLY A 156 20.71 -12.00 0.84
C GLY A 156 21.03 -11.34 -0.51
N PRO A 157 22.09 -10.54 -0.55
CA PRO A 157 22.50 -9.81 -1.75
C PRO A 157 22.80 -10.75 -2.91
N GLY A 158 22.42 -10.34 -4.13
CA GLY A 158 22.62 -11.14 -5.35
C GLY A 158 21.56 -12.22 -5.61
N ARG A 159 20.63 -12.43 -4.70
CA ARG A 159 19.46 -13.28 -4.96
C ARG A 159 18.36 -12.48 -5.65
N LEU A 160 17.91 -12.98 -6.80
CA LEU A 160 16.92 -12.30 -7.64
C LEU A 160 15.60 -13.08 -7.68
N PRO A 161 14.45 -12.37 -7.76
CA PRO A 161 13.15 -12.99 -7.87
C PRO A 161 12.97 -13.69 -9.23
N SER A 162 12.14 -14.74 -9.25
CA SER A 162 11.62 -15.28 -10.50
C SER A 162 10.50 -14.40 -11.05
N MET A 163 10.21 -14.48 -12.37
CA MET A 163 9.07 -13.76 -12.95
C MET A 163 7.74 -14.14 -12.30
N ARG A 164 7.55 -15.37 -11.85
CA ARG A 164 6.35 -15.79 -11.10
C ARG A 164 6.21 -15.09 -9.74
N ASN A 165 7.33 -14.74 -9.09
CA ASN A 165 7.26 -13.97 -7.84
C ASN A 165 6.83 -12.53 -8.12
N ILE A 166 7.33 -11.95 -9.21
CA ILE A 166 6.95 -10.61 -9.69
C ILE A 166 5.47 -10.60 -10.10
N GLU A 167 5.02 -11.62 -10.82
CA GLU A 167 3.62 -11.79 -11.20
C GLU A 167 2.68 -11.81 -9.98
N LYS A 168 3.00 -12.61 -8.96
CA LYS A 168 2.21 -12.66 -7.71
C LYS A 168 2.12 -11.30 -7.03
N GLU A 169 3.22 -10.56 -7.01
CA GLU A 169 3.23 -9.22 -6.43
C GLU A 169 2.45 -8.22 -7.30
N ALA A 170 2.50 -8.35 -8.64
CA ALA A 170 1.69 -7.56 -9.56
C ALA A 170 0.18 -7.75 -9.28
N TYR A 171 -0.27 -9.00 -9.15
CA TYR A 171 -1.65 -9.28 -8.75
C TYR A 171 -1.99 -8.71 -7.36
N SER A 172 -1.06 -8.79 -6.41
CA SER A 172 -1.25 -8.18 -5.08
C SER A 172 -1.42 -6.66 -5.17
N TRP A 173 -0.64 -5.99 -6.02
CA TRP A 173 -0.72 -4.55 -6.25
C TRP A 173 -2.06 -4.15 -6.88
N VAL A 174 -2.48 -4.87 -7.93
CA VAL A 174 -3.78 -4.62 -8.57
C VAL A 174 -4.93 -4.83 -7.60
N ASN A 175 -4.89 -5.89 -6.78
CA ASN A 175 -5.92 -6.15 -5.76
C ASN A 175 -5.96 -5.08 -4.65
N LYS A 176 -4.85 -4.36 -4.43
CA LYS A 176 -4.75 -3.22 -3.51
C LYS A 176 -4.97 -1.88 -4.20
N GLU A 177 -5.37 -1.91 -5.48
CA GLU A 177 -5.61 -0.71 -6.29
C GLU A 177 -4.37 0.20 -6.45
N ILE A 178 -3.17 -0.39 -6.42
CA ILE A 178 -1.90 0.31 -6.64
C ILE A 178 -1.67 0.37 -8.15
N LEU A 179 -2.19 1.42 -8.78
CA LEU A 179 -2.24 1.57 -10.24
C LEU A 179 -1.48 2.81 -10.74
N THR A 180 -1.07 3.69 -9.84
CA THR A 180 -0.31 4.91 -10.18
C THR A 180 1.08 4.91 -9.54
N LEU A 181 1.96 5.75 -10.06
CA LEU A 181 3.32 5.90 -9.56
C LEU A 181 3.33 6.37 -8.10
N GLU A 182 2.45 7.31 -7.76
CA GLU A 182 2.31 7.88 -6.43
C GLU A 182 1.84 6.82 -5.42
N GLN A 183 0.83 6.02 -5.79
CA GLN A 183 0.33 4.92 -4.95
C GLN A 183 1.41 3.84 -4.74
N ALA A 184 2.21 3.55 -5.77
CA ALA A 184 3.31 2.60 -5.67
C ALA A 184 4.42 3.11 -4.74
N ASP A 185 4.79 4.39 -4.82
CA ASP A 185 5.78 5.01 -3.95
C ASP A 185 5.32 5.01 -2.49
N GLU A 186 4.08 5.42 -2.23
CA GLU A 186 3.49 5.40 -0.88
C GLU A 186 3.42 3.97 -0.30
N TYR A 187 3.01 2.99 -1.11
CA TYR A 187 2.99 1.59 -0.70
C TYR A 187 4.38 1.07 -0.35
N ILE A 188 5.38 1.37 -1.18
CA ILE A 188 6.78 0.94 -0.94
C ILE A 188 7.31 1.55 0.36
N LYS A 189 7.08 2.85 0.60
CA LYS A 189 7.48 3.54 1.83
C LYS A 189 6.82 2.94 3.06
N SER A 190 5.49 2.79 3.05
CA SER A 190 4.75 2.22 4.17
C SER A 190 5.13 0.76 4.44
N ALA A 191 5.39 -0.02 3.40
CA ALA A 191 5.87 -1.38 3.53
C ALA A 191 7.30 -1.45 4.11
N ALA A 192 8.18 -0.52 3.74
CA ALA A 192 9.53 -0.43 4.29
C ALA A 192 9.50 -0.04 5.78
N GLU A 193 8.72 0.97 6.16
CA GLU A 193 8.51 1.37 7.55
C GLU A 193 7.96 0.23 8.40
N ARG A 194 6.93 -0.48 7.90
CA ARG A 194 6.37 -1.63 8.59
C ARG A 194 7.41 -2.75 8.79
N ARG A 195 8.24 -3.02 7.78
CA ARG A 195 9.34 -4.00 7.90
C ARG A 195 10.40 -3.54 8.92
N GLY A 196 10.75 -2.25 8.92
CA GLY A 196 11.63 -1.66 9.91
C GLY A 196 11.13 -1.90 11.33
N ARG A 197 9.87 -1.54 11.60
CA ARG A 197 9.23 -1.76 12.91
C ARG A 197 9.22 -3.24 13.33
N VAL A 198 8.89 -4.15 12.40
CA VAL A 198 8.94 -5.61 12.66
C VAL A 198 10.34 -6.06 13.02
N ASN A 199 11.36 -5.58 12.32
CA ASN A 199 12.75 -5.95 12.58
C ASN A 199 13.25 -5.40 13.92
N GLU A 200 12.90 -4.17 14.28
CA GLU A 200 13.17 -3.58 15.59
C GLU A 200 12.58 -4.44 16.72
N LEU A 201 11.29 -4.79 16.63
CA LEU A 201 10.64 -5.67 17.59
C LEU A 201 11.32 -7.03 17.67
N ARG A 202 11.65 -7.64 16.55
CA ARG A 202 12.34 -8.92 16.50
C ARG A 202 13.67 -8.86 17.25
N CYS A 203 14.46 -7.80 17.00
CA CYS A 203 15.74 -7.60 17.69
C CYS A 203 15.56 -7.37 19.19
N ALA A 204 14.59 -6.54 19.59
CA ALA A 204 14.30 -6.22 20.98
C ALA A 204 13.78 -7.45 21.77
N MET A 205 12.99 -8.33 21.14
CA MET A 205 12.55 -9.61 21.72
C MET A 205 13.67 -10.68 21.75
N GLY A 206 14.90 -10.34 21.31
CA GLY A 206 16.02 -11.29 21.31
C GLY A 206 15.94 -12.38 20.24
N ILE A 207 15.06 -12.26 19.25
CA ILE A 207 14.95 -13.22 18.13
C ILE A 207 16.02 -12.89 17.10
N ARG A 208 17.25 -13.38 17.33
CA ARG A 208 18.42 -13.16 16.47
C ARG A 208 18.77 -14.40 15.68
N GLY A 209 19.40 -14.24 14.51
CA GLY A 209 19.91 -15.35 13.71
C GLY A 209 18.89 -16.16 12.92
N ARG A 210 17.59 -15.85 13.03
CA ARG A 210 16.53 -16.47 12.22
C ARG A 210 15.46 -15.47 11.80
N ALA A 211 14.76 -15.78 10.73
CA ALA A 211 13.54 -15.06 10.36
C ALA A 211 12.40 -15.43 11.31
N LEU A 212 11.40 -14.57 11.39
CA LEU A 212 10.12 -14.89 12.05
C LEU A 212 9.41 -16.02 11.29
N THR A 213 8.78 -16.90 12.03
CA THR A 213 7.89 -17.89 11.43
C THR A 213 6.61 -17.21 10.91
N PRO A 214 5.87 -17.83 9.98
CA PRO A 214 4.61 -17.26 9.49
C PRO A 214 3.60 -16.95 10.60
N THR A 215 3.57 -17.77 11.65
CA THR A 215 2.68 -17.58 12.80
C THR A 215 3.13 -16.39 13.65
N GLU A 216 4.42 -16.25 13.93
CA GLU A 216 4.98 -15.10 14.65
C GLU A 216 4.72 -13.79 13.90
N SER A 217 4.94 -13.80 12.58
CA SER A 217 4.65 -12.65 11.73
C SER A 217 3.17 -12.25 11.75
N LYS A 218 2.26 -13.23 11.75
CA LYS A 218 0.82 -12.96 11.86
C LYS A 218 0.45 -12.27 13.18
N TYR A 219 1.04 -12.69 14.29
CA TYR A 219 0.82 -12.03 15.57
C TYR A 219 1.26 -10.56 15.53
N ILE A 220 2.49 -10.29 15.10
CA ILE A 220 3.02 -8.93 15.04
C ILE A 220 2.19 -8.04 14.12
N VAL A 221 1.82 -8.52 12.93
CA VAL A 221 0.96 -7.76 12.01
C VAL A 221 -0.39 -7.45 12.65
N SER A 222 -1.02 -8.44 13.27
CA SER A 222 -2.29 -8.26 13.98
C SER A 222 -2.20 -7.19 15.09
N TRP A 223 -1.11 -7.12 15.84
CA TRP A 223 -0.92 -6.11 16.88
C TRP A 223 -0.72 -4.71 16.29
N PHE A 224 -0.01 -4.58 15.18
CA PHE A 224 0.09 -3.30 14.46
C PHE A 224 -1.27 -2.85 13.88
N ASP A 225 -2.05 -3.80 13.36
CA ASP A 225 -3.38 -3.51 12.82
C ASP A 225 -4.37 -3.10 13.94
N MET A 226 -4.16 -3.55 15.18
CA MET A 226 -4.88 -3.07 16.38
C MET A 226 -4.40 -1.69 16.87
N GLY A 227 -3.33 -1.13 16.30
CA GLY A 227 -2.83 0.20 16.64
C GLY A 227 -1.76 0.25 17.74
N PHE A 228 -1.19 -0.89 18.16
CA PHE A 228 -0.13 -0.90 19.17
C PHE A 228 1.18 -0.29 18.66
N ASP A 229 1.83 0.50 19.50
CA ASP A 229 3.22 0.91 19.29
C ASP A 229 4.21 -0.20 19.69
N ASN A 230 5.49 -0.04 19.31
CA ASN A 230 6.51 -1.02 19.63
C ASN A 230 6.74 -1.16 21.13
N GLU A 231 6.64 -0.06 21.86
CA GLU A 231 6.86 0.07 23.28
C GLU A 231 5.80 -0.74 24.07
N ALA A 232 4.53 -0.61 23.72
CA ALA A 232 3.44 -1.39 24.32
C ALA A 232 3.63 -2.90 24.09
N ILE A 233 4.03 -3.28 22.86
CA ILE A 233 4.29 -4.68 22.54
C ILE A 233 5.47 -5.23 23.35
N LEU A 234 6.52 -4.42 23.57
CA LEU A 234 7.66 -4.80 24.40
C LEU A 234 7.30 -4.94 25.87
N ILE A 235 6.40 -4.11 26.40
CA ILE A 235 5.87 -4.28 27.75
C ILE A 235 5.09 -5.60 27.88
N ALA A 236 4.28 -5.95 26.87
CA ALA A 236 3.59 -7.25 26.84
C ALA A 236 4.56 -8.44 26.77
N TYR A 237 5.66 -8.29 26.00
CA TYR A 237 6.74 -9.27 25.94
C TYR A 237 7.39 -9.46 27.30
N ASP A 238 7.79 -8.38 27.98
CA ASP A 238 8.43 -8.43 29.28
C ASP A 238 7.52 -9.10 30.31
N ARG A 239 6.25 -8.70 30.39
CA ARG A 239 5.25 -9.35 31.24
C ARG A 239 5.08 -10.84 30.93
N THR A 240 5.16 -11.21 29.67
CA THR A 240 5.06 -12.61 29.24
C THR A 240 6.24 -13.41 29.77
N VAL A 241 7.46 -12.94 29.53
CA VAL A 241 8.70 -13.64 29.95
C VAL A 241 8.79 -13.73 31.47
N THR A 242 8.48 -12.65 32.19
CA THR A 242 8.46 -12.60 33.62
C THR A 242 7.47 -13.61 34.23
N ASN A 243 6.25 -13.72 33.68
CA ASN A 243 5.22 -14.61 34.21
C ASN A 243 5.36 -16.07 33.81
N THR A 244 5.99 -16.35 32.64
CA THR A 244 6.03 -17.71 32.07
C THR A 244 7.43 -18.28 31.91
N GLY A 245 8.48 -17.49 32.21
CA GLY A 245 9.90 -17.87 32.06
C GLY A 245 10.39 -17.91 30.64
N SER A 246 9.53 -17.68 29.64
CA SER A 246 9.89 -17.71 28.22
C SER A 246 8.88 -16.98 27.34
N LEU A 247 9.26 -16.63 26.10
CA LEU A 247 8.33 -16.05 25.12
C LEU A 247 7.25 -17.05 24.74
N LYS A 248 6.01 -16.77 25.10
CA LYS A 248 4.80 -17.51 24.72
C LYS A 248 3.86 -16.60 23.94
N TRP A 249 3.85 -16.73 22.62
CA TRP A 249 3.07 -15.88 21.72
C TRP A 249 1.57 -15.83 22.04
N SER A 250 0.97 -16.96 22.37
CA SER A 250 -0.45 -17.01 22.73
C SER A 250 -0.76 -16.29 24.04
N TYR A 251 0.14 -16.31 25.01
CA TYR A 251 -0.01 -15.59 26.28
C TYR A 251 0.15 -14.08 26.07
N MET A 252 1.18 -13.67 25.33
CA MET A 252 1.41 -12.30 24.95
C MET A 252 0.23 -11.69 24.16
N ASN A 253 -0.32 -12.47 23.23
CA ASN A 253 -1.50 -12.06 22.48
C ASN A 253 -2.73 -11.83 23.37
N LYS A 254 -2.92 -12.64 24.42
CA LYS A 254 -4.01 -12.41 25.38
C LYS A 254 -3.86 -11.10 26.16
N ILE A 255 -2.63 -10.72 26.51
CA ILE A 255 -2.36 -9.43 27.17
C ILE A 255 -2.76 -8.30 26.23
N LEU A 256 -2.26 -8.33 24.98
CA LEU A 256 -2.54 -7.28 23.99
C LEU A 256 -4.02 -7.20 23.62
N LEU A 257 -4.71 -8.33 23.45
CA LEU A 257 -6.16 -8.33 23.24
C LEU A 257 -6.91 -7.69 24.43
N SER A 258 -6.53 -8.02 25.67
CA SER A 258 -7.14 -7.40 26.84
C SER A 258 -6.91 -5.89 26.91
N TRP A 259 -5.75 -5.42 26.46
CA TRP A 259 -5.47 -3.98 26.37
C TRP A 259 -6.27 -3.33 25.25
N HIS A 260 -6.37 -3.97 24.09
CA HIS A 260 -7.17 -3.47 22.98
C HIS A 260 -8.65 -3.30 23.36
N GLU A 261 -9.24 -4.27 24.07
CA GLU A 261 -10.61 -4.21 24.61
C GLU A 261 -10.81 -3.03 25.58
N LYS A 262 -9.74 -2.60 26.28
CA LYS A 262 -9.76 -1.45 27.20
C LYS A 262 -9.39 -0.12 26.53
N GLY A 263 -9.12 -0.12 25.22
CA GLY A 263 -8.67 1.06 24.48
C GLY A 263 -7.28 1.52 24.89
N ILE A 264 -6.38 0.61 25.21
CA ILE A 264 -4.98 0.86 25.61
C ILE A 264 -4.07 0.36 24.49
N HIS A 265 -3.29 1.25 23.85
CA HIS A 265 -2.45 0.90 22.71
C HIS A 265 -1.02 1.43 22.81
N THR A 266 -0.77 2.36 23.73
CA THR A 266 0.53 3.02 23.90
C THR A 266 1.13 2.77 25.27
N GLU A 267 2.46 2.90 25.40
CA GLU A 267 3.16 2.83 26.68
C GLU A 267 2.55 3.77 27.72
N ALA A 268 2.26 5.02 27.34
CA ALA A 268 1.69 6.02 28.24
C ALA A 268 0.34 5.58 28.82
N GLU A 269 -0.54 5.04 27.97
CA GLU A 269 -1.85 4.52 28.40
C GLU A 269 -1.74 3.30 29.28
N ILE A 270 -0.74 2.43 29.07
CA ILE A 270 -0.48 1.27 29.92
C ILE A 270 -0.04 1.72 31.32
N LEU A 271 0.84 2.71 31.39
CA LEU A 271 1.31 3.25 32.68
C LEU A 271 0.19 3.94 33.46
N GLU A 272 -0.74 4.59 32.77
CA GLU A 272 -1.87 5.27 33.40
C GLU A 272 -2.99 4.32 33.81
N LYS A 273 -3.40 3.39 32.93
CA LYS A 273 -4.64 2.60 33.11
C LYS A 273 -4.42 1.17 33.57
N ASP A 274 -3.22 0.62 33.38
CA ASP A 274 -2.87 -0.77 33.73
C ASP A 274 -1.67 -0.84 34.69
N SER A 275 -1.39 0.26 35.42
CA SER A 275 -0.50 0.22 36.56
C SER A 275 -1.12 -0.71 37.61
N ARG A 276 -0.64 -1.95 37.69
CA ARG A 276 -1.04 -2.87 38.82
C ARG A 276 -0.75 -2.16 40.13
N PRO A 277 -1.72 -2.04 41.04
CA PRO A 277 -1.41 -1.64 42.42
C PRO A 277 -0.33 -2.58 42.93
N ALA A 278 0.72 -2.01 43.53
CA ALA A 278 1.77 -2.80 44.16
C ALA A 278 1.10 -3.85 45.08
N PRO A 279 1.45 -5.14 44.97
CA PRO A 279 0.89 -6.14 45.87
C PRO A 279 1.21 -5.72 47.29
N ALA A 280 0.17 -5.62 48.12
CA ALA A 280 0.33 -5.46 49.55
C ALA A 280 1.34 -6.51 50.02
N LYS A 281 2.38 -6.08 50.75
CA LYS A 281 3.50 -6.89 51.24
C LYS A 281 3.00 -8.21 51.86
N ALA A 282 3.00 -9.28 51.06
CA ALA A 282 3.09 -10.63 51.54
C ALA A 282 4.55 -11.04 51.40
N ALA A 283 5.18 -11.38 52.49
CA ALA A 283 6.57 -11.77 52.57
C ALA A 283 6.89 -12.93 51.61
N ASN A 284 8.03 -12.81 50.94
CA ASN A 284 8.68 -13.86 50.13
C ASN A 284 7.96 -14.36 48.89
N ASP A 285 8.01 -13.57 47.78
CA ASP A 285 8.45 -14.15 46.51
C ASP A 285 8.91 -13.02 45.55
N HIS A 286 10.17 -13.00 45.21
CA HIS A 286 10.74 -12.06 44.22
C HIS A 286 10.29 -12.46 42.82
N ARG A 287 9.03 -12.22 42.45
CA ARG A 287 8.53 -12.38 41.09
C ARG A 287 7.59 -11.25 40.71
N GLY A 288 8.13 -10.30 39.95
CA GLY A 288 7.41 -9.62 38.87
C GLY A 288 6.70 -8.32 39.19
N ALA A 289 7.42 -7.28 39.58
CA ALA A 289 7.07 -5.93 39.19
C ALA A 289 8.26 -5.39 38.36
N VAL A 290 8.00 -4.97 37.15
CA VAL A 290 9.01 -4.24 36.39
C VAL A 290 9.31 -2.97 37.15
N THR A 291 10.52 -2.85 37.70
CA THR A 291 10.94 -1.66 38.40
C THR A 291 11.25 -0.56 37.37
N ASP A 292 11.13 0.70 37.81
CA ASP A 292 11.57 1.87 37.01
C ASP A 292 13.00 1.69 36.46
N ASP A 293 13.85 0.96 37.17
CA ASP A 293 15.21 0.63 36.77
C ASP A 293 15.26 -0.39 35.61
N GLU A 294 14.35 -1.33 35.56
CA GLU A 294 14.25 -2.31 34.46
C GLU A 294 13.68 -1.66 33.21
N LEU A 295 12.69 -0.76 33.34
CA LEU A 295 12.21 0.08 32.22
C LEU A 295 13.32 1.00 31.69
N ARG A 296 14.16 1.58 32.56
CA ARG A 296 15.32 2.37 32.14
C ARG A 296 16.36 1.50 31.43
N ARG A 297 16.61 0.27 31.89
CA ARG A 297 17.50 -0.67 31.20
C ARG A 297 16.98 -1.08 29.84
N LEU A 298 15.67 -1.37 29.71
CA LEU A 298 15.03 -1.69 28.43
C LEU A 298 15.10 -0.50 27.47
N ARG A 299 14.84 0.72 27.92
CA ARG A 299 15.07 1.96 27.14
C ARG A 299 16.52 2.11 26.72
N SER A 300 17.48 1.88 27.61
CA SER A 300 18.91 1.95 27.28
C SER A 300 19.34 0.91 26.23
N ILE A 301 18.76 -0.28 26.28
CA ILE A 301 19.01 -1.35 25.29
C ILE A 301 18.38 -0.95 23.94
N TYR A 302 17.16 -0.44 23.96
CA TYR A 302 16.46 0.04 22.74
C TYR A 302 17.23 1.19 22.07
N GLU A 303 17.65 2.20 22.83
CA GLU A 303 18.44 3.32 22.30
C GLU A 303 19.81 2.88 21.75
N LYS A 304 20.46 1.89 22.36
CA LYS A 304 21.73 1.33 21.85
C LYS A 304 21.54 0.55 20.55
N VAL A 305 20.40 -0.13 20.37
CA VAL A 305 20.09 -0.85 19.14
C VAL A 305 19.65 0.10 18.00
N LYS A 306 19.05 1.23 18.36
CA LYS A 306 18.61 2.25 17.40
C LYS A 306 19.74 3.11 16.86
N ASN A 307 20.80 3.31 17.66
CA ASN A 307 21.93 4.19 17.35
C ASN A 307 23.21 3.44 16.94
N GLY A 308 23.20 2.13 16.81
CA GLY A 308 24.30 1.28 16.32
C GLY A 308 23.90 0.52 15.05
#